data_c4f1ddd8c53a90fa87ff3cdd6604bf5f
#
_entry.id   c4f1ddd8c53a90fa87ff3cdd6604bf5f
#
_cell.length_a   1.000
_cell.length_b   1.000
_cell.length_c   1.000
_cell.angle_alpha   90.00
_cell.angle_beta   90.00
_cell.angle_gamma   90.00
#
_symmetry.space_group_name_H-M   'P 1'
#
loop_
_entity.id
_entity.type
_entity.pdbx_description
1 polymer ?
#
loop_
_entity_poly.entity_id
_entity_poly.type
_entity_poly.pdbx_seq_one_letter_code
_entity_poly.pdbx_strand_id
1 'polypeptide(L)'
;MDEIEIIKQRLIEQVNPICIYLFGSFANGTAHAESDLDFYIVVDDGEKDLHAIVASAYKAIRDVKQRPVDILVGTKCGFAERKDQFTVENEVFHKGILIYESDR
;
A
#
# COMPACT_ATOMS: atom_id res chain seq x y z
N MET A 1 4.00 -6.76 18.26
CA MET A 1 3.37 -6.14 17.08
C MET A 1 3.97 -6.77 15.83
N ASP A 2 3.16 -7.22 14.89
CA ASP A 2 3.69 -7.90 13.73
C ASP A 2 4.25 -6.92 12.69
N GLU A 3 4.94 -7.45 11.71
CA GLU A 3 5.63 -6.66 10.69
C GLU A 3 4.66 -5.78 9.90
N ILE A 4 3.50 -6.32 9.54
CA ILE A 4 2.51 -5.56 8.76
C ILE A 4 2.03 -4.35 9.55
N GLU A 5 1.76 -4.51 10.84
CA GLU A 5 1.30 -3.42 11.68
C GLU A 5 2.36 -2.33 11.85
N ILE A 6 3.61 -2.73 12.03
CA ILE A 6 4.73 -1.79 12.16
C ILE A 6 4.91 -0.99 10.86
N ILE A 7 4.90 -1.68 9.73
CA ILE A 7 5.03 -1.03 8.42
C ILE A 7 3.87 -0.06 8.19
N LYS A 8 2.65 -0.50 8.49
CA LYS A 8 1.46 0.35 8.36
C LYS A 8 1.62 1.66 9.14
N GLN A 9 2.05 1.58 10.39
CA GLN A 9 2.22 2.78 11.21
C GLN A 9 3.27 3.73 10.65
N ARG A 10 4.38 3.18 10.15
CA ARG A 10 5.43 4.00 9.53
C ARG A 10 4.92 4.70 8.27
N LEU A 11 4.15 4.00 7.45
CA LEU A 11 3.58 4.58 6.24
C LEU A 11 2.57 5.68 6.57
N ILE A 12 1.74 5.48 7.58
CA ILE A 12 0.77 6.50 8.00
C ILE A 12 1.49 7.77 8.44
N GLU A 13 2.51 7.64 9.26
CA GLU A 13 3.25 8.78 9.79
C GLU A 13 4.02 9.54 8.70
N GLN A 14 4.61 8.80 7.76
CA GLN A 14 5.51 9.40 6.78
C GLN A 14 4.78 9.91 5.53
N VAL A 15 3.75 9.23 5.10
CA VAL A 15 3.08 9.50 3.81
C VAL A 15 1.74 10.21 3.99
N ASN A 16 1.11 10.05 5.14
CA ASN A 16 -0.22 10.61 5.42
C ASN A 16 -1.25 10.20 4.35
N PRO A 17 -1.45 8.89 4.14
CA PRO A 17 -2.29 8.39 3.04
C PRO A 17 -3.77 8.51 3.33
N ILE A 18 -4.58 8.42 2.28
CA ILE A 18 -6.03 8.29 2.41
C ILE A 18 -6.38 6.86 2.84
N CYS A 19 -5.79 5.87 2.21
CA CYS A 19 -5.94 4.48 2.63
C CYS A 19 -4.74 3.63 2.20
N ILE A 20 -4.63 2.44 2.82
CA ILE A 20 -3.60 1.47 2.51
C ILE A 20 -4.26 0.11 2.37
N TYR A 21 -3.94 -0.57 1.26
CA TYR A 21 -4.36 -1.95 1.02
C TYR A 21 -3.17 -2.88 1.10
N LEU A 22 -3.39 -4.07 1.66
CA LEU A 22 -2.47 -5.19 1.54
C LEU A 22 -3.02 -6.09 0.45
N PHE A 23 -2.20 -6.48 -0.52
CA PHE A 23 -2.66 -7.34 -1.60
C PHE A 23 -1.63 -8.43 -1.89
N GLY A 24 -1.85 -9.23 -2.94
CA GLY A 24 -0.94 -10.32 -3.25
C GLY A 24 -1.13 -11.52 -2.33
N SER A 25 -0.07 -12.32 -2.14
CA SER A 25 -0.18 -13.60 -1.45
C SER A 25 -0.64 -13.49 0.00
N PHE A 26 -0.24 -12.43 0.71
CA PHE A 26 -0.67 -12.24 2.10
C PHE A 26 -2.16 -11.92 2.22
N ALA A 27 -2.74 -11.30 1.19
CA ALA A 27 -4.17 -10.98 1.20
C ALA A 27 -5.03 -12.17 0.80
N ASN A 28 -4.55 -13.02 -0.12
CA ASN A 28 -5.35 -14.13 -0.64
C ASN A 28 -5.09 -15.47 0.05
N GLY A 29 -4.29 -15.49 1.10
CA GLY A 29 -4.08 -16.69 1.89
C GLY A 29 -3.07 -17.68 1.34
N THR A 30 -2.30 -17.31 0.31
CA THR A 30 -1.28 -18.19 -0.27
C THR A 30 0.13 -17.88 0.22
N ALA A 31 0.26 -16.96 1.19
CA ALA A 31 1.56 -16.53 1.69
C ALA A 31 2.29 -17.64 2.45
N HIS A 32 3.61 -17.61 2.37
CA HIS A 32 4.49 -18.45 3.17
C HIS A 32 5.61 -17.58 3.74
N ALA A 33 6.55 -18.19 4.49
CA ALA A 33 7.55 -17.44 5.25
C ALA A 33 8.41 -16.51 4.39
N GLU A 34 8.60 -16.85 3.11
CA GLU A 34 9.43 -16.06 2.20
C GLU A 34 8.63 -15.19 1.24
N SER A 35 7.31 -15.11 1.40
CA SER A 35 6.48 -14.29 0.52
C SER A 35 6.75 -12.81 0.74
N ASP A 36 6.68 -12.04 -0.36
CA ASP A 36 6.80 -10.60 -0.31
C ASP A 36 5.52 -9.98 0.28
N LEU A 37 5.68 -8.79 0.86
CA LEU A 37 4.52 -7.98 1.26
C LEU A 37 4.25 -6.98 0.15
N ASP A 38 2.99 -6.88 -0.26
CA ASP A 38 2.56 -5.97 -1.31
C ASP A 38 1.57 -4.96 -0.76
N PHE A 39 1.93 -3.68 -0.80
CA PHE A 39 1.08 -2.59 -0.32
C PHE A 39 0.69 -1.67 -1.45
N TYR A 40 -0.55 -1.22 -1.44
CA TYR A 40 -1.01 -0.16 -2.34
C TYR A 40 -1.47 1.01 -1.47
N ILE A 41 -0.84 2.16 -1.69
CA ILE A 41 -1.13 3.38 -0.93
C ILE A 41 -1.92 4.33 -1.82
N VAL A 42 -3.09 4.75 -1.34
CA VAL A 42 -3.91 5.74 -2.02
C VAL A 42 -3.68 7.07 -1.34
N VAL A 43 -3.29 8.07 -2.12
CA VAL A 43 -3.01 9.42 -1.61
C VAL A 43 -3.96 10.43 -2.24
N ASP A 44 -3.94 11.66 -1.70
CA ASP A 44 -4.79 12.74 -2.14
C ASP A 44 -4.51 13.09 -3.61
N ASP A 45 -5.55 13.51 -4.32
CA ASP A 45 -5.44 13.92 -5.72
C ASP A 45 -4.53 15.13 -5.90
N GLY A 46 -4.29 15.90 -4.85
CA GLY A 46 -3.39 17.05 -4.90
C GLY A 46 -1.92 16.68 -4.93
N GLU A 47 -1.58 15.43 -4.69
CA GLU A 47 -0.19 14.99 -4.72
C GLU A 47 0.32 14.92 -6.15
N LYS A 48 1.38 15.64 -6.45
CA LYS A 48 1.88 15.78 -7.82
C LYS A 48 3.09 14.91 -8.14
N ASP A 49 3.82 14.47 -7.14
CA ASP A 49 5.03 13.67 -7.34
C ASP A 49 4.91 12.34 -6.63
N LEU A 50 4.30 11.38 -7.32
CA LEU A 50 4.11 10.04 -6.76
C LEU A 50 5.43 9.30 -6.58
N HIS A 51 6.44 9.61 -7.40
CA HIS A 51 7.77 9.01 -7.24
C HIS A 51 8.39 9.41 -5.91
N ALA A 52 8.24 10.67 -5.51
CA ALA A 52 8.74 11.14 -4.22
C ALA A 52 8.04 10.46 -3.06
N ILE A 53 6.73 10.20 -3.21
CA ILE A 53 5.96 9.49 -2.18
C ILE A 53 6.43 8.04 -2.06
N VAL A 54 6.65 7.36 -3.19
CA VAL A 54 7.18 6.00 -3.19
C VAL A 54 8.54 5.95 -2.49
N ALA A 55 9.43 6.89 -2.81
CA ALA A 55 10.76 6.95 -2.19
C ALA A 55 10.65 7.16 -0.69
N SER A 56 9.76 8.07 -0.25
CA SER A 56 9.53 8.32 1.17
C SER A 56 8.99 7.09 1.88
N ALA A 57 8.08 6.35 1.22
CA ALA A 57 7.49 5.15 1.79
C ALA A 57 8.55 4.07 2.01
N TYR A 58 9.39 3.82 1.01
CA TYR A 58 10.47 2.83 1.16
C TYR A 58 11.45 3.24 2.25
N LYS A 59 11.78 4.52 2.32
CA LYS A 59 12.69 5.03 3.35
C LYS A 59 12.10 4.83 4.75
N ALA A 60 10.80 5.05 4.90
CA ALA A 60 10.11 4.95 6.19
C ALA A 60 10.15 3.54 6.78
N ILE A 61 10.25 2.52 5.95
CA ILE A 61 10.19 1.13 6.40
C ILE A 61 11.52 0.40 6.34
N ARG A 62 12.57 1.07 5.86
CA ARG A 62 13.87 0.44 5.59
C ARG A 62 14.44 -0.30 6.80
N ASP A 63 14.29 0.26 7.99
CA ASP A 63 14.87 -0.29 9.20
C ASP A 63 13.97 -1.31 9.91
N VAL A 64 12.73 -1.48 9.46
CA VAL A 64 11.79 -2.37 10.14
C VAL A 64 11.33 -3.55 9.29
N LYS A 65 11.50 -3.50 7.97
CA LYS A 65 11.06 -4.61 7.12
C LYS A 65 12.00 -5.81 7.28
N GLN A 66 11.42 -7.01 7.29
CA GLN A 66 12.17 -8.26 7.46
C GLN A 66 12.13 -9.13 6.20
N ARG A 67 11.46 -8.66 5.15
CA ARG A 67 11.30 -9.36 3.87
C ARG A 67 11.15 -8.34 2.75
N PRO A 68 11.22 -8.76 1.50
CA PRO A 68 10.95 -7.83 0.41
C PRO A 68 9.57 -7.23 0.54
N VAL A 69 9.47 -5.95 0.28
CA VAL A 69 8.21 -5.20 0.35
C VAL A 69 8.08 -4.41 -0.94
N ASP A 70 6.96 -4.59 -1.63
CA ASP A 70 6.62 -3.82 -2.81
C ASP A 70 5.56 -2.79 -2.47
N ILE A 71 5.79 -1.54 -2.87
CA ILE A 71 4.89 -0.44 -2.59
C ILE A 71 4.47 0.21 -3.90
N LEU A 72 3.16 0.26 -4.12
CA LEU A 72 2.56 0.99 -5.22
C LEU A 72 1.78 2.17 -4.66
N VAL A 73 1.75 3.27 -5.39
CA VAL A 73 1.06 4.49 -4.96
C VAL A 73 0.19 4.99 -6.10
N GLY A 74 -1.03 5.37 -5.78
CA GLY A 74 -1.94 6.00 -6.72
C GLY A 74 -2.74 7.08 -6.02
N THR A 75 -3.30 8.00 -6.82
CA THR A 75 -4.20 9.02 -6.27
C THR A 75 -5.60 8.43 -6.09
N LYS A 76 -6.40 9.10 -5.27
CA LYS A 76 -7.77 8.67 -5.03
C LYS A 76 -8.57 8.57 -6.33
N CYS A 77 -8.48 9.58 -7.19
CA CYS A 77 -9.18 9.61 -8.47
C CYS A 77 -8.65 8.52 -9.41
N GLY A 78 -7.33 8.39 -9.52
CA GLY A 78 -6.72 7.36 -10.37
C GLY A 78 -7.10 5.96 -9.95
N PHE A 79 -7.12 5.69 -8.63
CA PHE A 79 -7.54 4.39 -8.12
C PHE A 79 -9.00 4.11 -8.46
N ALA A 80 -9.87 5.10 -8.25
CA ALA A 80 -11.30 4.97 -8.52
C ALA A 80 -11.58 4.69 -10.00
N GLU A 81 -10.81 5.31 -10.89
CA GLU A 81 -10.96 5.09 -12.34
C GLU A 81 -10.48 3.70 -12.77
N ARG A 82 -9.40 3.21 -12.19
CA ARG A 82 -8.76 1.98 -12.64
C ARG A 82 -9.28 0.71 -11.98
N LYS A 83 -9.92 0.82 -10.83
CA LYS A 83 -10.37 -0.36 -10.10
C LYS A 83 -11.41 -1.20 -10.85
N ASP A 84 -12.08 -0.61 -11.83
CA ASP A 84 -13.08 -1.30 -12.64
C ASP A 84 -12.55 -1.75 -14.01
N GLN A 85 -11.24 -1.69 -14.21
CA GLN A 85 -10.58 -2.07 -15.45
C GLN A 85 -9.65 -3.27 -15.20
N PHE A 86 -9.02 -3.78 -16.26
CA PHE A 86 -8.03 -4.86 -16.12
C PHE A 86 -6.69 -4.27 -15.67
N THR A 87 -6.56 -4.00 -14.38
CA THR A 87 -5.41 -3.30 -13.80
C THR A 87 -5.05 -3.91 -12.45
N VAL A 88 -3.87 -3.52 -11.93
CA VAL A 88 -3.49 -3.89 -10.57
C VAL A 88 -4.47 -3.31 -9.56
N GLU A 89 -5.02 -2.11 -9.84
CA GLU A 89 -6.00 -1.48 -8.96
C GLU A 89 -7.26 -2.33 -8.84
N ASN A 90 -7.68 -3.00 -9.91
CA ASN A 90 -8.81 -3.90 -9.86
C ASN A 90 -8.54 -5.07 -8.92
N GLU A 91 -7.36 -5.69 -9.02
CA GLU A 91 -6.99 -6.77 -8.12
C GLU A 91 -6.93 -6.30 -6.67
N VAL A 92 -6.33 -5.15 -6.42
CA VAL A 92 -6.23 -4.57 -5.08
C VAL A 92 -7.61 -4.34 -4.48
N PHE A 93 -8.51 -3.74 -5.26
CA PHE A 93 -9.85 -3.41 -4.77
C PHE A 93 -10.68 -4.65 -4.46
N HIS A 94 -10.64 -5.65 -5.35
CA HIS A 94 -11.49 -6.84 -5.21
C HIS A 94 -10.91 -7.93 -4.32
N LYS A 95 -9.58 -8.08 -4.28
CA LYS A 95 -8.92 -9.18 -3.58
C LYS A 95 -8.03 -8.72 -2.44
N GLY A 96 -7.70 -7.43 -2.38
CA GLY A 96 -6.87 -6.89 -1.32
C GLY A 96 -7.64 -6.70 -0.02
N ILE A 97 -6.89 -6.44 1.04
CA ILE A 97 -7.43 -6.16 2.37
C ILE A 97 -7.14 -4.69 2.68
N LEU A 98 -8.21 -3.94 2.98
CA LEU A 98 -8.05 -2.55 3.42
C LEU A 98 -7.55 -2.58 4.87
N ILE A 99 -6.32 -2.16 5.10
CA ILE A 99 -5.71 -2.19 6.43
C ILE A 99 -5.68 -0.82 7.11
N TYR A 100 -5.94 0.24 6.36
CA TYR A 100 -6.01 1.59 6.92
C TYR A 100 -6.87 2.48 6.04
N GLU A 101 -7.72 3.27 6.67
CA GLU A 101 -8.52 4.29 6.01
C GLU A 101 -8.57 5.52 6.90
N SER A 102 -8.20 6.67 6.35
CA SER A 102 -8.21 7.91 7.10
C SER A 102 -9.63 8.47 7.21
N ASP A 103 -9.80 9.45 8.11
CA ASP A 103 -11.09 10.12 8.29
C ASP A 103 -11.40 11.17 7.23
N ARG A 104 -10.48 11.36 6.29
CA ARG A 104 -10.67 12.37 5.23
C ARG A 104 -11.71 11.99 4.21
#